data_6c14c1ed1fbd2c0d2d60c608e0cd3363
#
_entry.id   6c14c1ed1fbd2c0d2d60c608e0cd3363
#
_cell.length_a   1.000
_cell.length_b   1.000
_cell.length_c   1.000
_cell.angle_alpha   90.00
_cell.angle_beta   90.00
_cell.angle_gamma   90.00
#
_symmetry.space_group_name_H-M   'P 1'
#
loop_
_entity.id
_entity.type
_entity.pdbx_description
1 polymer ?
#
loop_
_entity_poly.entity_id
_entity_poly.type
_entity_poly.pdbx_seq_one_letter_code
_entity_poly.pdbx_strand_id
1 'polypeptide(L)'
;MMQNSRRAGATSVSFDYVEATRLLTVRDNGCGIDSLATLLTVAESGWNADIIEREQPYGVGFLSALFSCEFIHVESNGWCFSAATKDLLSFKPVTIKPVVDWNGITTITLQGFKPEAQQIENHLQRLAKGFPISVILNSVPLERTRAVDAGLQFANTEIGQVYLNGLSNEENWLHLCPYFHLYLQGLPVYHSDEERYFGHIVHLDSARFHARLPDRDKLIDEADVVAEVKRVLQREGRQKLEQLKQQLQPPAFAEGYETLKAYRCLDLLNDVPVLPKQVLAFVQDFPIMEGCDAFNLGTYEQPVTQEDVLTGKVNIAELDDFDSVGAARWMFAWHRDLLIYRSRLDAGHWLLDHLVDLNAQAVRIEIIGETHRASFQGQWVEAEAVFCEQYRLTIGDACVVIENDALYDEDGCLFIVPKGDASGAVVGQASSYHDEWDSFNESIKEADEWAFQNFVIANTSVDPAQALQRLLPSFNSCPALFAKRFQLELNESGQIAAVVEIR
;
A
#
# COMPACT_ATOMS: atom_id res chain seq x y z
N MET A 1 -33.92 -11.14 -12.88
CA MET A 1 -34.53 -12.38 -12.41
C MET A 1 -34.18 -12.68 -10.97
N MET A 2 -32.89 -12.74 -10.55
CA MET A 2 -32.48 -13.02 -9.15
C MET A 2 -33.25 -12.21 -8.09
N GLN A 3 -33.33 -10.87 -8.24
CA GLN A 3 -34.08 -10.03 -7.28
C GLN A 3 -35.57 -10.35 -7.24
N ASN A 4 -36.19 -10.72 -8.36
CA ASN A 4 -37.60 -11.09 -8.39
C ASN A 4 -37.83 -12.40 -7.61
N SER A 5 -36.96 -13.39 -7.80
CA SER A 5 -37.01 -14.64 -7.03
C SER A 5 -36.91 -14.38 -5.53
N ARG A 6 -35.95 -13.53 -5.09
CA ARG A 6 -35.83 -13.13 -3.67
C ARG A 6 -37.10 -12.42 -3.16
N ARG A 7 -37.65 -11.48 -3.92
CA ARG A 7 -38.90 -10.77 -3.55
C ARG A 7 -40.08 -11.69 -3.46
N ALA A 8 -40.11 -12.74 -4.30
CA ALA A 8 -41.11 -13.80 -4.22
C ALA A 8 -40.92 -14.75 -3.03
N GLY A 9 -39.95 -14.47 -2.13
CA GLY A 9 -39.68 -15.30 -0.96
C GLY A 9 -39.01 -16.63 -1.29
N ALA A 10 -38.41 -16.78 -2.46
CA ALA A 10 -37.66 -17.97 -2.81
C ALA A 10 -36.45 -18.16 -1.87
N THR A 11 -36.09 -19.41 -1.60
CA THR A 11 -34.88 -19.79 -0.87
C THR A 11 -33.73 -20.13 -1.82
N SER A 12 -34.04 -20.37 -3.08
CA SER A 12 -33.05 -20.65 -4.12
C SER A 12 -33.52 -20.19 -5.51
N VAL A 13 -32.55 -19.85 -6.35
CA VAL A 13 -32.77 -19.61 -7.77
C VAL A 13 -31.71 -20.39 -8.58
N SER A 14 -32.16 -21.16 -9.59
CA SER A 14 -31.27 -21.91 -10.47
C SER A 14 -31.28 -21.36 -11.90
N PHE A 15 -30.13 -21.45 -12.54
CA PHE A 15 -29.84 -21.09 -13.88
C PHE A 15 -29.24 -22.31 -14.58
N ASP A 16 -29.96 -22.90 -15.56
CA ASP A 16 -29.48 -24.03 -16.35
C ASP A 16 -29.28 -23.57 -17.79
N TYR A 17 -28.05 -23.53 -18.25
CA TYR A 17 -27.71 -23.09 -19.59
C TYR A 17 -27.16 -24.25 -20.43
N VAL A 18 -27.78 -24.47 -21.57
CA VAL A 18 -27.35 -25.45 -22.57
C VAL A 18 -26.83 -24.70 -23.78
N GLU A 19 -25.53 -24.65 -23.95
CA GLU A 19 -24.84 -23.87 -24.97
C GLU A 19 -25.20 -24.31 -26.39
N ALA A 20 -25.27 -25.63 -26.66
CA ALA A 20 -25.57 -26.18 -27.98
C ALA A 20 -26.91 -25.70 -28.54
N THR A 21 -27.89 -25.42 -27.69
CA THR A 21 -29.24 -24.96 -28.09
C THR A 21 -29.48 -23.50 -27.72
N ARG A 22 -28.51 -22.84 -27.08
CA ARG A 22 -28.64 -21.48 -26.52
C ARG A 22 -29.90 -21.33 -25.66
N LEU A 23 -30.15 -22.33 -24.82
CA LEU A 23 -31.32 -22.39 -23.95
C LEU A 23 -30.90 -22.06 -22.52
N LEU A 24 -31.42 -20.97 -21.96
CA LEU A 24 -31.30 -20.63 -20.56
C LEU A 24 -32.62 -20.87 -19.85
N THR A 25 -32.63 -21.71 -18.83
CA THR A 25 -33.79 -21.93 -17.97
C THR A 25 -33.51 -21.39 -16.56
N VAL A 26 -34.37 -20.50 -16.08
CA VAL A 26 -34.32 -19.95 -14.73
C VAL A 26 -35.48 -20.51 -13.92
N ARG A 27 -35.19 -21.03 -12.70
CA ARG A 27 -36.23 -21.60 -11.82
C ARG A 27 -36.05 -21.02 -10.42
N ASP A 28 -37.18 -20.74 -9.76
CA ASP A 28 -37.19 -20.40 -8.34
C ASP A 28 -38.39 -21.05 -7.63
N ASN A 29 -38.25 -21.22 -6.33
CA ASN A 29 -39.24 -21.81 -5.44
C ASN A 29 -39.99 -20.75 -4.62
N GLY A 30 -40.19 -19.56 -5.16
CA GLY A 30 -40.95 -18.48 -4.55
C GLY A 30 -42.46 -18.69 -4.63
N CYS A 31 -43.24 -17.69 -4.21
CA CYS A 31 -44.70 -17.75 -4.16
C CYS A 31 -45.36 -17.81 -5.57
N GLY A 32 -44.57 -17.66 -6.64
CA GLY A 32 -45.07 -17.60 -8.00
C GLY A 32 -45.51 -16.19 -8.42
N ILE A 33 -46.09 -16.12 -9.62
CA ILE A 33 -46.58 -14.87 -10.28
C ILE A 33 -48.09 -14.95 -10.36
N ASP A 34 -48.79 -14.08 -9.65
CA ASP A 34 -50.27 -14.12 -9.56
C ASP A 34 -50.93 -13.86 -10.91
N SER A 35 -50.38 -12.96 -11.74
CA SER A 35 -50.86 -12.68 -13.07
C SER A 35 -49.69 -12.57 -14.07
N LEU A 36 -49.62 -13.48 -15.03
CA LEU A 36 -48.59 -13.43 -16.08
C LEU A 36 -48.73 -12.18 -16.99
N ALA A 37 -49.91 -11.55 -17.01
CA ALA A 37 -50.13 -10.31 -17.74
C ALA A 37 -49.31 -9.14 -17.19
N THR A 38 -49.07 -9.07 -15.87
CA THR A 38 -48.27 -8.01 -15.23
C THR A 38 -46.82 -8.02 -15.67
N LEU A 39 -46.26 -9.18 -16.07
CA LEU A 39 -44.89 -9.27 -16.61
C LEU A 39 -44.75 -8.52 -17.93
N LEU A 40 -45.81 -8.35 -18.70
CA LEU A 40 -45.83 -7.73 -20.01
C LEU A 40 -46.28 -6.27 -19.99
N THR A 41 -46.65 -5.75 -18.79
CA THR A 41 -47.06 -4.37 -18.60
C THR A 41 -45.86 -3.53 -18.19
N VAL A 42 -45.56 -2.46 -18.92
CA VAL A 42 -44.44 -1.56 -18.63
C VAL A 42 -44.74 -0.76 -17.34
N ALA A 43 -43.76 -0.68 -16.44
CA ALA A 43 -43.82 0.03 -15.19
C ALA A 43 -44.88 -0.48 -14.18
N GLU A 44 -45.43 -1.66 -14.38
CA GLU A 44 -46.28 -2.33 -13.40
C GLU A 44 -45.46 -3.40 -12.67
N SER A 45 -45.35 -3.31 -11.35
CA SER A 45 -44.45 -4.18 -10.58
C SER A 45 -45.13 -5.43 -10.02
N GLY A 46 -46.44 -5.42 -9.83
CA GLY A 46 -47.20 -6.52 -9.22
C GLY A 46 -46.84 -6.89 -7.78
N TRP A 47 -45.94 -6.12 -7.16
CA TRP A 47 -45.48 -6.34 -5.78
C TRP A 47 -46.40 -5.65 -4.78
N ASN A 48 -46.39 -6.12 -3.52
CA ASN A 48 -47.12 -5.47 -2.42
C ASN A 48 -46.54 -4.10 -2.06
N ALA A 49 -47.31 -3.29 -1.32
CA ALA A 49 -46.95 -1.92 -0.94
C ALA A 49 -45.60 -1.83 -0.19
N ASP A 50 -45.32 -2.79 0.73
CA ASP A 50 -44.09 -2.77 1.52
C ASP A 50 -42.84 -2.99 0.65
N ILE A 51 -42.91 -3.87 -0.36
CA ILE A 51 -41.83 -4.10 -1.33
C ILE A 51 -41.65 -2.88 -2.25
N ILE A 52 -42.77 -2.26 -2.67
CA ILE A 52 -42.75 -1.06 -3.51
C ILE A 52 -42.05 0.09 -2.77
N GLU A 53 -42.40 0.31 -1.50
CA GLU A 53 -41.81 1.37 -0.70
C GLU A 53 -40.31 1.19 -0.45
N ARG A 54 -39.89 -0.02 -0.07
CA ARG A 54 -38.51 -0.32 0.33
C ARG A 54 -37.55 -0.54 -0.85
N GLU A 55 -38.00 -1.09 -1.94
CA GLU A 55 -37.12 -1.56 -3.01
C GLU A 55 -37.36 -0.91 -4.37
N GLN A 56 -38.42 -0.13 -4.52
CA GLN A 56 -38.82 0.59 -5.74
C GLN A 56 -38.70 -0.27 -7.01
N PRO A 57 -39.44 -1.38 -7.14
CA PRO A 57 -39.39 -2.24 -8.31
C PRO A 57 -40.09 -1.55 -9.49
N TYR A 58 -39.34 -1.26 -10.55
CA TYR A 58 -39.83 -0.45 -11.68
C TYR A 58 -40.53 -1.26 -12.80
N GLY A 59 -40.71 -2.57 -12.62
CA GLY A 59 -41.43 -3.38 -13.65
C GLY A 59 -40.74 -3.56 -15.00
N VAL A 60 -39.46 -3.11 -15.16
CA VAL A 60 -38.73 -3.23 -16.44
C VAL A 60 -37.72 -4.39 -16.45
N GLY A 61 -37.41 -4.99 -15.30
CA GLY A 61 -36.38 -6.03 -15.21
C GLY A 61 -36.66 -7.30 -16.01
N PHE A 62 -37.93 -7.70 -16.12
CA PHE A 62 -38.33 -8.83 -16.96
C PHE A 62 -38.25 -8.47 -18.44
N LEU A 63 -38.65 -7.26 -18.80
CA LEU A 63 -38.67 -6.81 -20.19
C LEU A 63 -37.28 -6.77 -20.81
N SER A 64 -36.24 -6.51 -20.01
CA SER A 64 -34.83 -6.54 -20.46
C SER A 64 -34.41 -7.91 -20.98
N ALA A 65 -34.98 -9.00 -20.47
CA ALA A 65 -34.70 -10.35 -20.94
C ALA A 65 -35.20 -10.58 -22.37
N LEU A 66 -36.26 -9.87 -22.82
CA LEU A 66 -36.81 -10.00 -24.18
C LEU A 66 -35.81 -9.57 -25.27
N PHE A 67 -34.88 -8.67 -24.95
CA PHE A 67 -33.83 -8.23 -25.88
C PHE A 67 -32.65 -9.22 -25.95
N SER A 68 -32.58 -10.14 -25.00
CA SER A 68 -31.47 -11.10 -24.88
C SER A 68 -31.78 -12.48 -25.46
N CYS A 69 -33.01 -12.74 -25.93
CA CYS A 69 -33.39 -14.04 -26.48
C CYS A 69 -34.35 -13.86 -27.67
N GLU A 70 -34.61 -14.94 -28.39
CA GLU A 70 -35.51 -14.97 -29.55
C GLU A 70 -36.92 -15.44 -29.18
N PHE A 71 -37.00 -16.33 -28.17
CA PHE A 71 -38.27 -16.90 -27.76
C PHE A 71 -38.28 -17.06 -26.24
N ILE A 72 -39.42 -16.81 -25.60
CA ILE A 72 -39.61 -16.93 -24.16
C ILE A 72 -40.81 -17.85 -23.85
N HIS A 73 -40.60 -18.69 -22.82
CA HIS A 73 -41.66 -19.46 -22.18
C HIS A 73 -41.65 -19.16 -20.69
N VAL A 74 -42.79 -18.87 -20.10
CA VAL A 74 -42.99 -18.63 -18.68
C VAL A 74 -44.07 -19.56 -18.14
N GLU A 75 -43.76 -20.24 -17.04
CA GLU A 75 -44.70 -21.08 -16.30
C GLU A 75 -44.63 -20.68 -14.81
N SER A 76 -45.77 -20.30 -14.25
CA SER A 76 -45.86 -19.92 -12.83
C SER A 76 -47.32 -19.97 -12.36
N ASN A 77 -47.51 -20.35 -11.11
CA ASN A 77 -48.81 -20.35 -10.45
C ASN A 77 -49.97 -21.02 -11.20
N GLY A 78 -49.64 -22.13 -11.88
CA GLY A 78 -50.63 -22.89 -12.69
C GLY A 78 -50.98 -22.28 -14.05
N TRP A 79 -50.25 -21.31 -14.52
CA TRP A 79 -50.41 -20.64 -15.80
C TRP A 79 -49.13 -20.61 -16.61
N CYS A 80 -49.22 -20.67 -17.93
CA CYS A 80 -48.07 -20.49 -18.81
C CYS A 80 -48.42 -19.69 -20.08
N PHE A 81 -47.38 -19.10 -20.65
CA PHE A 81 -47.40 -18.59 -22.03
C PHE A 81 -46.08 -18.86 -22.74
N SER A 82 -46.13 -18.83 -24.06
CA SER A 82 -44.97 -18.90 -24.93
C SER A 82 -45.12 -17.92 -26.06
N ALA A 83 -44.04 -17.17 -26.36
CA ALA A 83 -44.09 -16.19 -27.46
C ALA A 83 -42.69 -15.93 -28.04
N ALA A 84 -42.66 -15.57 -29.33
CA ALA A 84 -41.47 -14.95 -29.89
C ALA A 84 -41.29 -13.54 -29.31
N THR A 85 -40.07 -13.19 -28.90
CA THR A 85 -39.79 -11.88 -28.23
C THR A 85 -40.11 -10.70 -29.16
N LYS A 86 -39.91 -10.86 -30.50
CA LYS A 86 -40.28 -9.85 -31.49
C LYS A 86 -41.79 -9.55 -31.52
N ASP A 87 -42.63 -10.56 -31.24
CA ASP A 87 -44.07 -10.39 -31.20
C ASP A 87 -44.52 -9.67 -29.94
N LEU A 88 -43.91 -9.99 -28.78
CA LEU A 88 -44.13 -9.29 -27.52
C LEU A 88 -43.70 -7.80 -27.61
N LEU A 89 -42.53 -7.54 -28.18
CA LEU A 89 -42.03 -6.18 -28.41
C LEU A 89 -42.86 -5.37 -29.41
N SER A 90 -43.65 -6.07 -30.25
CA SER A 90 -44.60 -5.44 -31.18
C SER A 90 -46.03 -5.40 -30.61
N PHE A 91 -46.21 -5.67 -29.31
CA PHE A 91 -47.50 -5.67 -28.62
C PHE A 91 -48.54 -6.63 -29.20
N LYS A 92 -48.12 -7.74 -29.80
CA LYS A 92 -49.06 -8.75 -30.28
C LYS A 92 -49.70 -9.51 -29.11
N PRO A 93 -50.99 -9.84 -29.19
CA PRO A 93 -51.68 -10.60 -28.14
C PRO A 93 -51.02 -11.96 -27.88
N VAL A 94 -50.91 -12.34 -26.61
CA VAL A 94 -50.38 -13.63 -26.17
C VAL A 94 -51.47 -14.43 -25.49
N THR A 95 -51.55 -15.71 -25.79
CA THR A 95 -52.50 -16.62 -25.14
C THR A 95 -51.89 -17.23 -23.88
N ILE A 96 -52.49 -16.98 -22.73
CA ILE A 96 -52.17 -17.61 -21.46
C ILE A 96 -52.99 -18.90 -21.34
N LYS A 97 -52.34 -20.02 -21.00
CA LYS A 97 -52.93 -21.35 -20.87
C LYS A 97 -52.75 -21.88 -19.45
N PRO A 98 -53.73 -22.67 -18.93
CA PRO A 98 -53.56 -23.35 -17.65
C PRO A 98 -52.54 -24.48 -17.78
N VAL A 99 -51.77 -24.68 -16.68
CA VAL A 99 -50.86 -25.82 -16.50
C VAL A 99 -51.48 -26.76 -15.49
N VAL A 100 -51.66 -28.04 -15.89
CA VAL A 100 -52.13 -29.07 -14.99
C VAL A 100 -50.97 -29.56 -14.14
N ASP A 101 -51.22 -29.72 -12.82
CA ASP A 101 -50.21 -30.21 -11.86
C ASP A 101 -48.96 -29.36 -11.74
N TRP A 102 -49.12 -28.03 -11.65
CA TRP A 102 -47.99 -27.13 -11.35
C TRP A 102 -47.30 -27.51 -10.05
N ASN A 103 -45.97 -27.66 -10.11
CA ASN A 103 -45.13 -28.19 -9.04
C ASN A 103 -44.67 -27.16 -7.98
N GLY A 104 -45.19 -25.93 -8.03
CA GLY A 104 -44.76 -24.84 -7.11
C GLY A 104 -43.47 -24.11 -7.51
N ILE A 105 -42.96 -24.40 -8.71
CA ILE A 105 -41.74 -23.79 -9.23
C ILE A 105 -42.07 -22.80 -10.37
N THR A 106 -41.64 -21.55 -10.22
CA THR A 106 -41.67 -20.62 -11.36
C THR A 106 -40.54 -20.97 -12.31
N THR A 107 -40.86 -21.15 -13.57
CA THR A 107 -39.90 -21.50 -14.63
C THR A 107 -39.96 -20.48 -15.74
N ILE A 108 -38.84 -19.89 -16.10
CA ILE A 108 -38.65 -18.97 -17.23
C ILE A 108 -37.60 -19.57 -18.16
N THR A 109 -37.98 -19.87 -19.38
CA THR A 109 -37.07 -20.44 -20.39
C THR A 109 -36.86 -19.45 -21.52
N LEU A 110 -35.60 -19.14 -21.81
CA LEU A 110 -35.16 -18.22 -22.85
C LEU A 110 -34.42 -19.02 -23.92
N GLN A 111 -35.00 -19.09 -25.13
CA GLN A 111 -34.39 -19.78 -26.25
C GLN A 111 -33.73 -18.77 -27.21
N GLY A 112 -32.61 -19.16 -27.82
CA GLY A 112 -31.77 -18.24 -28.59
C GLY A 112 -31.12 -17.18 -27.72
N PHE A 113 -30.75 -17.55 -26.48
CA PHE A 113 -30.12 -16.64 -25.50
C PHE A 113 -28.75 -16.21 -26.04
N LYS A 114 -28.51 -14.89 -26.10
CA LYS A 114 -27.35 -14.31 -26.79
C LYS A 114 -26.03 -14.43 -26.05
N PRO A 115 -25.96 -14.22 -24.69
CA PRO A 115 -24.72 -14.32 -23.96
C PRO A 115 -24.07 -15.71 -24.01
N GLU A 116 -22.76 -15.76 -24.02
CA GLU A 116 -21.97 -16.99 -24.01
C GLU A 116 -21.86 -17.59 -22.60
N ALA A 117 -21.58 -18.91 -22.53
CA ALA A 117 -21.50 -19.64 -21.24
C ALA A 117 -20.58 -18.98 -20.24
N GLN A 118 -19.38 -18.57 -20.65
CA GLN A 118 -18.41 -17.92 -19.76
C GLN A 118 -18.89 -16.56 -19.26
N GLN A 119 -19.60 -15.80 -20.07
CA GLN A 119 -20.18 -14.52 -19.66
C GLN A 119 -21.28 -14.71 -18.60
N ILE A 120 -22.12 -15.73 -18.80
CA ILE A 120 -23.18 -16.09 -17.83
C ILE A 120 -22.55 -16.50 -16.52
N GLU A 121 -21.55 -17.38 -16.55
CA GLU A 121 -20.85 -17.87 -15.36
C GLU A 121 -20.20 -16.72 -14.57
N ASN A 122 -19.35 -15.92 -15.21
CA ASN A 122 -18.67 -14.80 -14.59
C ASN A 122 -19.66 -13.80 -13.97
N HIS A 123 -20.74 -13.50 -14.70
CA HIS A 123 -21.75 -12.57 -14.22
C HIS A 123 -22.52 -13.11 -13.01
N LEU A 124 -22.96 -14.37 -13.07
CA LEU A 124 -23.67 -14.98 -11.94
C LEU A 124 -22.78 -15.19 -10.72
N GLN A 125 -21.51 -15.59 -10.89
CA GLN A 125 -20.54 -15.69 -9.80
C GLN A 125 -20.36 -14.34 -9.09
N ARG A 126 -20.22 -13.25 -9.85
CA ARG A 126 -20.12 -11.90 -9.30
C ARG A 126 -21.38 -11.50 -8.51
N LEU A 127 -22.56 -11.73 -9.08
CA LEU A 127 -23.83 -11.37 -8.45
C LEU A 127 -24.13 -12.24 -7.22
N ALA A 128 -23.73 -13.50 -7.23
CA ALA A 128 -23.99 -14.44 -6.12
C ALA A 128 -23.24 -14.07 -4.84
N LYS A 129 -22.05 -13.47 -4.92
CA LYS A 129 -21.17 -13.23 -3.76
C LYS A 129 -21.87 -12.62 -2.54
N GLY A 130 -22.70 -11.59 -2.74
CA GLY A 130 -23.44 -10.91 -1.67
C GLY A 130 -24.92 -11.25 -1.62
N PHE A 131 -25.40 -12.18 -2.47
CA PHE A 131 -26.82 -12.41 -2.65
C PHE A 131 -27.42 -13.23 -1.47
N PRO A 132 -28.61 -12.86 -0.93
CA PRO A 132 -29.10 -13.44 0.30
C PRO A 132 -29.70 -14.84 0.18
N ILE A 133 -30.01 -15.31 -1.05
CA ILE A 133 -30.52 -16.68 -1.28
C ILE A 133 -29.55 -17.50 -2.15
N SER A 134 -29.69 -18.83 -2.10
CA SER A 134 -28.83 -19.72 -2.88
C SER A 134 -28.98 -19.49 -4.38
N VAL A 135 -27.86 -19.36 -5.09
CA VAL A 135 -27.77 -19.22 -6.54
C VAL A 135 -27.08 -20.46 -7.10
N ILE A 136 -27.72 -21.14 -8.04
CA ILE A 136 -27.25 -22.41 -8.60
C ILE A 136 -27.05 -22.22 -10.11
N LEU A 137 -25.91 -22.62 -10.64
CA LEU A 137 -25.62 -22.62 -12.08
C LEU A 137 -25.33 -24.05 -12.53
N ASN A 138 -26.11 -24.57 -13.49
CA ASN A 138 -25.95 -25.93 -14.03
C ASN A 138 -25.81 -26.98 -12.90
N SER A 139 -26.70 -26.92 -11.92
CA SER A 139 -26.75 -27.79 -10.75
C SER A 139 -25.59 -27.58 -9.75
N VAL A 140 -24.69 -26.60 -9.94
CA VAL A 140 -23.59 -26.28 -9.03
C VAL A 140 -23.94 -25.02 -8.24
N PRO A 141 -24.02 -25.09 -6.89
CA PRO A 141 -24.20 -23.90 -6.06
C PRO A 141 -23.02 -22.92 -6.22
N LEU A 142 -23.32 -21.64 -6.41
CA LEU A 142 -22.32 -20.58 -6.47
C LEU A 142 -21.98 -20.08 -5.06
N GLU A 143 -20.73 -19.68 -4.89
CA GLU A 143 -20.23 -19.16 -3.61
C GLU A 143 -20.89 -17.82 -3.26
N ARG A 144 -21.27 -17.69 -1.98
CA ARG A 144 -21.92 -16.51 -1.39
C ARG A 144 -21.06 -15.93 -0.26
N THR A 145 -19.75 -15.82 -0.50
CA THR A 145 -18.73 -15.49 0.51
C THR A 145 -18.94 -14.14 1.20
N ARG A 146 -19.75 -13.25 0.64
CA ARG A 146 -20.01 -11.90 1.14
C ARG A 146 -21.48 -11.68 1.53
N ALA A 147 -22.28 -12.71 1.53
CA ALA A 147 -23.69 -12.63 1.96
C ALA A 147 -23.79 -12.47 3.47
N VAL A 148 -24.86 -11.84 3.94
CA VAL A 148 -25.09 -11.58 5.38
C VAL A 148 -25.15 -12.88 6.20
N ASP A 149 -25.63 -13.95 5.60
CA ASP A 149 -25.75 -15.29 6.21
C ASP A 149 -24.53 -16.21 5.95
N ALA A 150 -23.45 -15.68 5.40
CA ALA A 150 -22.24 -16.45 5.08
C ALA A 150 -21.32 -16.76 6.29
N GLY A 151 -21.78 -16.51 7.51
CA GLY A 151 -21.01 -16.75 8.74
C GLY A 151 -20.09 -15.59 9.16
N LEU A 152 -20.10 -14.48 8.42
CA LEU A 152 -19.39 -13.26 8.79
C LEU A 152 -20.14 -12.49 9.88
N GLN A 153 -19.40 -11.85 10.79
CA GLN A 153 -20.00 -11.06 11.87
C GLN A 153 -20.27 -9.63 11.41
N PHE A 154 -21.46 -9.34 10.97
CA PHE A 154 -21.90 -8.01 10.59
C PHE A 154 -22.37 -7.20 11.81
N ALA A 155 -21.94 -5.93 11.87
CA ALA A 155 -22.49 -4.93 12.79
C ALA A 155 -23.65 -4.19 12.10
N ASN A 156 -24.73 -3.93 12.85
CA ASN A 156 -25.82 -3.08 12.38
C ASN A 156 -25.47 -1.62 12.59
N THR A 157 -25.56 -0.83 11.55
CA THR A 157 -25.26 0.60 11.55
C THR A 157 -26.40 1.40 10.89
N GLU A 158 -26.32 2.73 10.93
CA GLU A 158 -27.28 3.62 10.26
C GLU A 158 -27.26 3.54 8.73
N ILE A 159 -26.20 2.97 8.14
CA ILE A 159 -26.12 2.75 6.68
C ILE A 159 -26.52 1.34 6.26
N GLY A 160 -26.75 0.45 7.20
CA GLY A 160 -27.03 -0.96 6.98
C GLY A 160 -26.07 -1.86 7.74
N GLN A 161 -25.73 -3.02 7.18
CA GLN A 161 -24.89 -4.02 7.83
C GLN A 161 -23.45 -3.92 7.33
N VAL A 162 -22.50 -3.86 8.28
CA VAL A 162 -21.07 -3.65 8.01
C VAL A 162 -20.24 -4.80 8.58
N TYR A 163 -19.39 -5.38 7.74
CA TYR A 163 -18.33 -6.30 8.14
C TYR A 163 -16.97 -5.66 7.95
N LEU A 164 -16.17 -5.60 9.01
CA LEU A 164 -14.81 -5.07 8.99
C LEU A 164 -13.80 -6.21 8.77
N ASN A 165 -13.34 -6.36 7.56
CA ASN A 165 -12.29 -7.32 7.27
C ASN A 165 -10.97 -6.90 7.94
N GLY A 166 -10.23 -7.88 8.51
CA GLY A 166 -9.00 -7.62 9.24
C GLY A 166 -9.19 -7.18 10.69
N LEU A 167 -10.37 -6.66 11.08
CA LEU A 167 -10.68 -6.28 12.46
C LEU A 167 -11.71 -7.21 13.12
N SER A 168 -12.07 -8.30 12.49
CA SER A 168 -13.13 -9.19 12.96
C SER A 168 -12.69 -10.11 14.10
N ASN A 169 -11.38 -10.38 14.23
CA ASN A 169 -10.80 -11.18 15.30
C ASN A 169 -9.38 -10.71 15.64
N GLU A 170 -8.85 -11.13 16.79
CA GLU A 170 -7.54 -10.71 17.30
C GLU A 170 -6.36 -11.19 16.43
N GLU A 171 -6.50 -12.30 15.72
CA GLU A 171 -5.42 -12.88 14.91
C GLU A 171 -5.18 -12.11 13.59
N ASN A 172 -6.21 -11.43 13.07
CA ASN A 172 -6.19 -10.81 11.75
C ASN A 172 -6.14 -9.27 11.76
N TRP A 173 -6.15 -8.63 12.94
CA TRP A 173 -6.24 -7.17 13.02
C TRP A 173 -4.98 -6.43 12.53
N LEU A 174 -3.85 -7.12 12.44
CA LEU A 174 -2.60 -6.58 11.89
C LEU A 174 -2.63 -6.42 10.36
N HIS A 175 -3.61 -7.05 9.70
CA HIS A 175 -3.69 -7.00 8.24
C HIS A 175 -4.55 -5.81 7.79
N LEU A 176 -3.86 -4.80 7.27
CA LEU A 176 -4.51 -3.64 6.69
C LEU A 176 -5.37 -4.02 5.49
N CYS A 177 -6.64 -3.61 5.52
CA CYS A 177 -7.56 -3.76 4.40
C CYS A 177 -8.18 -2.41 4.03
N PRO A 178 -7.66 -1.70 3.01
CA PRO A 178 -8.19 -0.41 2.59
C PRO A 178 -9.43 -0.51 1.69
N TYR A 179 -9.77 -1.72 1.24
CA TYR A 179 -10.80 -1.94 0.22
C TYR A 179 -12.16 -2.21 0.84
N PHE A 180 -13.23 -1.85 0.12
CA PHE A 180 -14.59 -2.18 0.53
C PHE A 180 -15.51 -2.41 -0.68
N HIS A 181 -16.53 -3.22 -0.44
CA HIS A 181 -17.56 -3.60 -1.42
C HIS A 181 -18.94 -3.23 -0.88
N LEU A 182 -19.73 -2.54 -1.71
CA LEU A 182 -21.09 -2.17 -1.36
C LEU A 182 -22.08 -3.05 -2.10
N TYR A 183 -23.01 -3.55 -1.34
CA TYR A 183 -24.14 -4.34 -1.81
C TYR A 183 -25.44 -3.61 -1.51
N LEU A 184 -26.34 -3.57 -2.46
CA LEU A 184 -27.71 -3.10 -2.28
C LEU A 184 -28.66 -4.22 -2.66
N GLN A 185 -29.53 -4.61 -1.70
CA GLN A 185 -30.42 -5.76 -1.90
C GLN A 185 -29.67 -7.06 -2.30
N GLY A 186 -28.43 -7.21 -1.84
CA GLY A 186 -27.54 -8.33 -2.15
C GLY A 186 -26.80 -8.27 -3.48
N LEU A 187 -27.06 -7.27 -4.33
CA LEU A 187 -26.31 -7.06 -5.58
C LEU A 187 -25.16 -6.08 -5.39
N PRO A 188 -24.00 -6.33 -6.02
CA PRO A 188 -22.87 -5.43 -5.95
C PRO A 188 -23.19 -4.11 -6.70
N VAL A 189 -23.00 -2.97 -6.04
CA VAL A 189 -23.26 -1.63 -6.58
C VAL A 189 -22.02 -0.74 -6.59
N TYR A 190 -20.98 -1.10 -5.85
CA TYR A 190 -19.72 -0.36 -5.82
C TYR A 190 -18.60 -1.22 -5.21
N HIS A 191 -17.37 -0.99 -5.66
CA HIS A 191 -16.15 -1.49 -5.04
C HIS A 191 -15.05 -0.42 -5.15
N SER A 192 -14.25 -0.26 -4.09
CA SER A 192 -13.23 0.80 -4.02
C SER A 192 -11.95 0.48 -4.79
N ASP A 193 -11.78 -0.77 -5.21
CA ASP A 193 -10.65 -1.29 -5.98
C ASP A 193 -11.09 -2.53 -6.77
N GLU A 194 -10.15 -3.31 -7.30
CA GLU A 194 -10.47 -4.51 -8.04
C GLU A 194 -11.31 -5.49 -7.21
N GLU A 195 -12.37 -6.00 -7.80
CA GLU A 195 -13.35 -6.89 -7.15
C GLU A 195 -12.74 -8.19 -6.59
N ARG A 196 -11.52 -8.54 -7.00
CA ARG A 196 -10.78 -9.74 -6.57
C ARG A 196 -10.35 -9.70 -5.10
N TYR A 197 -10.16 -8.52 -4.51
CA TYR A 197 -9.72 -8.42 -3.12
C TYR A 197 -10.88 -8.59 -2.14
N PHE A 198 -10.63 -9.32 -1.05
CA PHE A 198 -11.59 -9.46 0.03
C PHE A 198 -11.48 -8.26 0.98
N GLY A 199 -12.30 -7.24 0.74
CA GLY A 199 -12.34 -6.00 1.51
C GLY A 199 -13.40 -6.01 2.63
N HIS A 200 -13.64 -4.83 3.22
CA HIS A 200 -14.82 -4.62 4.05
C HIS A 200 -16.09 -4.83 3.23
N ILE A 201 -17.14 -5.30 3.87
CA ILE A 201 -18.41 -5.58 3.19
C ILE A 201 -19.49 -4.73 3.81
N VAL A 202 -20.23 -4.01 2.99
CA VAL A 202 -21.36 -3.20 3.45
C VAL A 202 -22.60 -3.57 2.66
N HIS A 203 -23.61 -4.07 3.35
CA HIS A 203 -24.96 -4.23 2.81
C HIS A 203 -25.78 -3.01 3.18
N LEU A 204 -25.97 -2.13 2.19
CA LEU A 204 -26.65 -0.85 2.35
C LEU A 204 -28.14 -1.07 2.63
N ASP A 205 -28.71 -0.22 3.50
CA ASP A 205 -30.14 -0.19 3.78
C ASP A 205 -30.91 0.33 2.57
N SER A 206 -31.73 -0.52 1.96
CA SER A 206 -32.52 -0.16 0.79
C SER A 206 -33.65 0.84 1.03
N ALA A 207 -33.96 1.16 2.29
CA ALA A 207 -34.87 2.26 2.63
C ALA A 207 -34.20 3.63 2.48
N ARG A 208 -32.87 3.70 2.55
CA ARG A 208 -32.09 4.94 2.46
C ARG A 208 -31.37 5.11 1.13
N PHE A 209 -30.85 4.03 0.59
CA PHE A 209 -29.95 4.06 -0.56
C PHE A 209 -30.61 3.42 -1.77
N HIS A 210 -30.40 4.03 -2.94
CA HIS A 210 -31.03 3.62 -4.18
C HIS A 210 -30.00 3.43 -5.28
N ALA A 211 -30.25 2.46 -6.15
CA ALA A 211 -29.43 2.20 -7.32
C ALA A 211 -29.99 2.92 -8.56
N ARG A 212 -29.09 3.35 -9.44
CA ARG A 212 -29.42 3.94 -10.73
C ARG A 212 -30.09 2.91 -11.63
N LEU A 213 -31.14 3.34 -12.30
CA LEU A 213 -31.86 2.51 -13.27
C LEU A 213 -31.33 2.70 -14.69
N PRO A 214 -31.51 1.72 -15.57
CA PRO A 214 -32.19 0.43 -15.38
C PRO A 214 -31.29 -0.67 -14.78
N ASP A 215 -29.97 -0.54 -14.90
CA ASP A 215 -29.01 -1.64 -14.68
C ASP A 215 -28.75 -1.96 -13.19
N ARG A 216 -28.97 -1.00 -12.30
CA ARG A 216 -28.78 -1.13 -10.85
C ARG A 216 -27.36 -1.54 -10.44
N ASP A 217 -26.39 -1.26 -11.29
CA ASP A 217 -24.96 -1.53 -11.07
C ASP A 217 -24.21 -0.39 -10.41
N LYS A 218 -24.89 0.78 -10.23
CA LYS A 218 -24.35 2.00 -9.63
C LYS A 218 -25.34 2.64 -8.66
N LEU A 219 -24.81 3.37 -7.71
CA LEU A 219 -25.62 4.13 -6.76
C LEU A 219 -26.07 5.48 -7.36
N ILE A 220 -27.22 5.97 -6.87
CA ILE A 220 -27.58 7.37 -7.01
C ILE A 220 -26.72 8.14 -5.99
N ASP A 221 -26.19 9.31 -6.39
CA ASP A 221 -25.30 10.13 -5.58
C ASP A 221 -24.11 9.35 -4.98
N GLU A 222 -23.50 8.51 -5.82
CA GLU A 222 -22.45 7.54 -5.46
C GLU A 222 -21.32 8.20 -4.63
N ALA A 223 -20.86 9.40 -4.98
CA ALA A 223 -19.78 10.08 -4.27
C ALA A 223 -20.14 10.39 -2.81
N ASP A 224 -21.38 10.83 -2.56
CA ASP A 224 -21.85 11.15 -1.22
C ASP A 224 -22.05 9.89 -0.39
N VAL A 225 -22.62 8.84 -1.00
CA VAL A 225 -22.78 7.54 -0.35
C VAL A 225 -21.41 6.95 0.03
N VAL A 226 -20.44 6.98 -0.87
CA VAL A 226 -19.08 6.49 -0.61
C VAL A 226 -18.41 7.29 0.52
N ALA A 227 -18.59 8.61 0.56
CA ALA A 227 -18.07 9.44 1.63
C ALA A 227 -18.72 9.10 3.00
N GLU A 228 -20.03 8.84 3.01
CA GLU A 228 -20.75 8.41 4.21
C GLU A 228 -20.28 7.03 4.68
N VAL A 229 -20.15 6.07 3.76
CA VAL A 229 -19.64 4.72 4.06
C VAL A 229 -18.24 4.80 4.68
N LYS A 230 -17.32 5.57 4.09
CA LYS A 230 -15.96 5.75 4.65
C LYS A 230 -15.98 6.29 6.08
N ARG A 231 -16.85 7.25 6.38
CA ARG A 231 -17.01 7.77 7.76
C ARG A 231 -17.51 6.69 8.73
N VAL A 232 -18.47 5.87 8.31
CA VAL A 232 -18.99 4.77 9.13
C VAL A 232 -17.92 3.70 9.34
N LEU A 233 -17.22 3.26 8.28
CA LEU A 233 -16.13 2.29 8.39
C LEU A 233 -15.02 2.78 9.33
N GLN A 234 -14.66 4.06 9.26
CA GLN A 234 -13.68 4.66 10.16
C GLN A 234 -14.16 4.66 11.62
N ARG A 235 -15.40 5.02 11.87
CA ARG A 235 -15.99 5.02 13.22
C ARG A 235 -16.06 3.61 13.82
N GLU A 236 -16.61 2.65 13.06
CA GLU A 236 -16.71 1.26 13.50
C GLU A 236 -15.32 0.64 13.70
N GLY A 237 -14.37 0.97 12.79
CA GLY A 237 -12.96 0.57 12.93
C GLY A 237 -12.35 1.10 14.22
N ARG A 238 -12.54 2.40 14.53
CA ARG A 238 -12.06 2.99 15.79
C ARG A 238 -12.62 2.29 17.02
N GLN A 239 -13.94 2.05 17.06
CA GLN A 239 -14.58 1.34 18.17
C GLN A 239 -13.98 -0.07 18.36
N LYS A 240 -13.72 -0.77 17.27
CA LYS A 240 -13.09 -2.09 17.32
C LYS A 240 -11.65 -2.02 17.81
N LEU A 241 -10.87 -1.03 17.37
CA LEU A 241 -9.50 -0.80 17.83
C LEU A 241 -9.43 -0.42 19.31
N GLU A 242 -10.39 0.36 19.82
CA GLU A 242 -10.52 0.65 21.25
C GLU A 242 -10.83 -0.63 22.09
N GLN A 243 -11.64 -1.53 21.55
CA GLN A 243 -11.89 -2.85 22.18
C GLN A 243 -10.61 -3.71 22.17
N LEU A 244 -9.90 -3.77 21.04
CA LEU A 244 -8.64 -4.52 20.92
C LEU A 244 -7.57 -3.98 21.88
N LYS A 245 -7.48 -2.67 22.07
CA LYS A 245 -6.59 -2.05 23.05
C LYS A 245 -6.85 -2.54 24.48
N GLN A 246 -8.11 -2.78 24.83
CA GLN A 246 -8.48 -3.30 26.17
C GLN A 246 -8.21 -4.80 26.32
N GLN A 247 -8.18 -5.55 25.24
CA GLN A 247 -8.03 -7.01 25.23
C GLN A 247 -6.58 -7.45 25.09
N LEU A 248 -5.80 -6.73 24.30
CA LEU A 248 -4.43 -7.09 23.97
C LEU A 248 -3.43 -6.53 25.00
N GLN A 249 -2.31 -7.21 25.15
CA GLN A 249 -1.16 -6.68 25.89
C GLN A 249 -0.53 -5.51 25.11
N PRO A 250 0.05 -4.50 25.79
CA PRO A 250 0.62 -3.31 25.15
C PRO A 250 1.57 -3.59 23.97
N PRO A 251 2.51 -4.55 24.04
CA PRO A 251 3.37 -4.87 22.91
C PRO A 251 2.59 -5.38 21.69
N ALA A 252 1.64 -6.29 21.89
CA ALA A 252 0.82 -6.83 20.82
C ALA A 252 -0.10 -5.76 20.19
N PHE A 253 -0.54 -4.77 20.97
CA PHE A 253 -1.31 -3.65 20.45
C PHE A 253 -0.42 -2.68 19.64
N ALA A 254 0.81 -2.42 20.09
CA ALA A 254 1.76 -1.56 19.38
C ALA A 254 2.18 -2.12 18.00
N GLU A 255 2.20 -3.44 17.83
CA GLU A 255 2.49 -4.09 16.53
C GLU A 255 1.49 -3.68 15.43
N GLY A 256 0.28 -3.28 15.80
CA GLY A 256 -0.76 -2.82 14.88
C GLY A 256 -0.61 -1.38 14.37
N TYR A 257 0.56 -0.77 14.48
CA TYR A 257 0.83 0.62 14.11
C TYR A 257 0.27 1.01 12.72
N GLU A 258 0.51 0.20 11.68
CA GLU A 258 0.04 0.49 10.33
C GLU A 258 -1.49 0.46 10.22
N THR A 259 -2.14 -0.44 10.94
CA THR A 259 -3.62 -0.49 11.02
C THR A 259 -4.16 0.74 11.74
N LEU A 260 -3.59 1.12 12.88
CA LEU A 260 -3.95 2.32 13.62
C LEU A 260 -3.76 3.59 12.79
N LYS A 261 -2.67 3.67 12.05
CA LYS A 261 -2.37 4.78 11.12
C LYS A 261 -3.41 4.89 10.01
N ALA A 262 -3.77 3.77 9.38
CA ALA A 262 -4.76 3.73 8.30
C ALA A 262 -6.16 4.16 8.76
N TYR A 263 -6.55 3.77 9.98
CA TYR A 263 -7.79 4.21 10.59
C TYR A 263 -7.71 5.59 11.25
N ARG A 264 -6.56 6.29 11.15
CA ARG A 264 -6.31 7.60 11.79
C ARG A 264 -6.56 7.56 13.30
N CYS A 265 -6.11 6.49 13.94
CA CYS A 265 -6.30 6.20 15.36
C CYS A 265 -4.97 6.09 16.11
N LEU A 266 -3.91 6.81 15.66
CA LEU A 266 -2.60 6.81 16.33
C LEU A 266 -2.68 7.38 17.76
N ASP A 267 -3.67 8.20 18.06
CA ASP A 267 -3.98 8.69 19.40
C ASP A 267 -4.24 7.55 20.41
N LEU A 268 -4.64 6.38 19.96
CA LEU A 268 -4.80 5.20 20.82
C LEU A 268 -3.47 4.66 21.34
N LEU A 269 -2.33 5.08 20.77
CA LEU A 269 -1.00 4.73 21.25
C LEU A 269 -0.46 5.67 22.34
N ASN A 270 -1.09 6.84 22.57
CA ASN A 270 -0.55 7.89 23.44
C ASN A 270 -0.22 7.45 24.87
N ASP A 271 -0.93 6.50 25.42
CA ASP A 271 -0.75 5.94 26.76
C ASP A 271 -0.22 4.49 26.77
N VAL A 272 0.15 3.96 25.60
CA VAL A 272 0.75 2.63 25.48
C VAL A 272 2.23 2.70 25.87
N PRO A 273 2.70 1.96 26.90
CA PRO A 273 4.05 2.09 27.43
C PRO A 273 5.12 1.33 26.62
N VAL A 274 4.83 1.02 25.34
CA VAL A 274 5.74 0.34 24.42
C VAL A 274 5.62 1.01 23.07
N LEU A 275 6.76 1.29 22.42
CA LEU A 275 6.80 1.91 21.10
C LEU A 275 6.57 0.90 19.99
N PRO A 276 5.82 1.26 18.93
CA PRO A 276 5.81 0.50 17.68
C PRO A 276 7.22 0.47 17.07
N LYS A 277 7.67 -0.69 16.64
CA LYS A 277 8.99 -0.83 15.99
C LYS A 277 9.14 0.01 14.73
N GLN A 278 8.04 0.27 14.02
CA GLN A 278 8.01 1.04 12.78
C GLN A 278 8.41 2.51 12.97
N VAL A 279 8.35 3.04 14.19
CA VAL A 279 8.71 4.44 14.48
C VAL A 279 10.18 4.65 14.80
N LEU A 280 10.94 3.57 14.94
CA LEU A 280 12.33 3.60 15.33
C LEU A 280 13.25 3.00 14.26
N ALA A 281 14.34 3.68 14.01
CA ALA A 281 15.45 3.20 13.20
C ALA A 281 16.77 3.39 13.93
N PHE A 282 17.83 2.75 13.47
CA PHE A 282 19.19 2.99 13.92
C PHE A 282 20.12 3.13 12.72
N VAL A 283 21.20 3.87 12.88
CA VAL A 283 22.26 3.98 11.87
C VAL A 283 23.04 2.67 11.87
N GLN A 284 23.08 1.96 10.72
CA GLN A 284 23.79 0.69 10.60
C GLN A 284 25.26 0.88 10.32
N ASP A 285 25.60 1.90 9.56
CA ASP A 285 26.95 2.19 9.12
C ASP A 285 27.09 3.68 8.77
N PHE A 286 28.31 4.17 8.73
CA PHE A 286 28.63 5.55 8.36
C PHE A 286 29.86 5.56 7.43
N PRO A 287 29.88 6.36 6.36
CA PRO A 287 28.84 7.28 5.85
C PRO A 287 27.59 6.55 5.37
N ILE A 288 26.44 7.17 5.62
CA ILE A 288 25.13 6.51 5.47
C ILE A 288 24.56 6.51 4.05
N MET A 289 25.22 7.11 3.07
CA MET A 289 24.69 7.12 1.69
C MET A 289 25.22 5.95 0.87
N GLU A 290 24.32 5.06 0.47
CA GLU A 290 24.52 4.08 -0.59
C GLU A 290 23.50 4.31 -1.71
N GLY A 291 23.98 4.51 -2.93
CA GLY A 291 23.11 4.73 -4.09
C GLY A 291 22.38 6.08 -4.07
N CYS A 292 21.34 6.19 -4.89
CA CYS A 292 20.63 7.45 -5.09
C CYS A 292 19.65 7.81 -3.96
N ASP A 293 19.12 6.83 -3.18
CA ASP A 293 18.03 7.06 -2.24
C ASP A 293 18.16 6.25 -0.92
N ALA A 294 19.24 5.50 -0.74
CA ALA A 294 19.35 4.59 0.39
C ALA A 294 20.16 5.20 1.54
N PHE A 295 19.49 5.39 2.65
CA PHE A 295 20.16 5.57 3.94
C PHE A 295 20.47 4.21 4.53
N ASN A 296 21.64 4.04 5.08
CA ASN A 296 21.99 2.82 5.80
C ASN A 296 21.35 2.79 7.19
N LEU A 297 20.00 2.77 7.19
CA LEU A 297 19.18 2.71 8.37
C LEU A 297 18.56 1.33 8.52
N GLY A 298 18.77 0.73 9.69
CA GLY A 298 18.12 -0.51 10.08
C GLY A 298 16.84 -0.27 10.86
N THR A 299 15.88 -1.19 10.74
CA THR A 299 14.72 -1.22 11.63
C THR A 299 15.16 -1.77 12.99
N TYR A 300 14.78 -1.07 14.06
CA TYR A 300 15.08 -1.53 15.42
C TYR A 300 14.02 -2.54 15.87
N GLU A 301 14.42 -3.82 15.97
CA GLU A 301 13.49 -4.93 16.24
C GLU A 301 13.22 -5.20 17.72
N GLN A 302 14.04 -4.63 18.64
CA GLN A 302 13.83 -4.85 20.06
C GLN A 302 12.69 -3.96 20.58
N PRO A 303 11.84 -4.46 21.49
CA PRO A 303 10.82 -3.64 22.11
C PRO A 303 11.46 -2.53 22.95
N VAL A 304 11.04 -1.30 22.73
CA VAL A 304 11.44 -0.13 23.53
C VAL A 304 10.27 0.28 24.39
N THR A 305 10.49 0.28 25.71
CA THR A 305 9.46 0.67 26.68
C THR A 305 9.60 2.13 27.10
N GLN A 306 8.51 2.69 27.60
CA GLN A 306 8.53 4.03 28.18
C GLN A 306 9.56 4.13 29.33
N GLU A 307 9.72 3.08 30.14
CA GLU A 307 10.71 3.03 31.22
C GLU A 307 12.15 3.10 30.68
N ASP A 308 12.46 2.40 29.57
CA ASP A 308 13.79 2.44 28.94
C ASP A 308 14.15 3.85 28.48
N VAL A 309 13.18 4.62 27.98
CA VAL A 309 13.38 6.02 27.56
C VAL A 309 13.51 6.94 28.80
N LEU A 310 12.59 6.83 29.75
CA LEU A 310 12.59 7.70 30.96
C LEU A 310 13.82 7.50 31.83
N THR A 311 14.41 6.31 31.85
CA THR A 311 15.63 6.02 32.61
C THR A 311 16.92 6.37 31.85
N GLY A 312 16.79 6.79 30.57
CA GLY A 312 17.94 7.08 29.70
C GLY A 312 18.72 5.84 29.24
N LYS A 313 18.15 4.65 29.42
CA LYS A 313 18.73 3.40 28.90
C LYS A 313 18.67 3.39 27.36
N VAL A 314 17.63 3.96 26.79
CA VAL A 314 17.47 4.18 25.34
C VAL A 314 17.25 5.68 25.13
N ASN A 315 18.07 6.27 24.25
CA ASN A 315 17.93 7.66 23.83
C ASN A 315 17.46 7.70 22.38
N ILE A 316 16.44 8.52 22.10
CA ILE A 316 15.83 8.64 20.77
C ILE A 316 16.00 10.07 20.29
N ALA A 317 16.55 10.23 19.09
CA ALA A 317 16.78 11.53 18.48
C ALA A 317 15.78 11.78 17.34
N GLU A 318 15.40 13.04 17.19
CA GLU A 318 14.78 13.57 15.99
C GLU A 318 15.86 14.16 15.10
N LEU A 319 15.91 13.68 13.86
CA LEU A 319 16.82 14.14 12.82
C LEU A 319 16.06 14.35 11.53
N ASP A 320 16.36 15.44 10.83
CA ASP A 320 15.90 15.68 9.45
C ASP A 320 16.50 14.64 8.51
N ASP A 321 15.99 14.61 7.27
CA ASP A 321 16.56 13.76 6.24
C ASP A 321 18.05 14.09 6.03
N PHE A 322 18.81 13.06 5.66
CA PHE A 322 20.24 13.20 5.47
C PHE A 322 20.57 14.14 4.31
N ASP A 323 21.36 15.14 4.60
CA ASP A 323 22.03 16.00 3.61
C ASP A 323 23.43 16.34 4.08
N SER A 324 24.19 17.11 3.30
CA SER A 324 25.56 17.54 3.65
C SER A 324 25.60 18.33 4.97
N VAL A 325 24.58 19.14 5.24
CA VAL A 325 24.45 19.94 6.46
C VAL A 325 24.19 19.06 7.70
N GLY A 326 23.46 17.97 7.50
CA GLY A 326 23.11 17.02 8.55
C GLY A 326 24.18 15.99 8.87
N ALA A 327 25.20 15.81 8.06
CA ALA A 327 26.16 14.71 8.18
C ALA A 327 26.81 14.59 9.58
N ALA A 328 27.18 15.69 10.19
CA ALA A 328 27.75 15.70 11.54
C ALA A 328 26.78 15.22 12.63
N ARG A 329 25.47 15.55 12.48
CA ARG A 329 24.42 15.12 13.41
C ARG A 329 24.17 13.62 13.31
N TRP A 330 24.19 13.10 12.08
CA TRP A 330 24.06 11.66 11.84
C TRP A 330 25.25 10.88 12.38
N MET A 331 26.49 11.37 12.18
CA MET A 331 27.70 10.79 12.78
C MET A 331 27.63 10.79 14.32
N PHE A 332 27.19 11.89 14.90
CA PHE A 332 26.98 11.99 16.34
C PHE A 332 25.96 10.97 16.85
N ALA A 333 24.83 10.84 16.15
CA ALA A 333 23.80 9.89 16.51
C ALA A 333 24.33 8.45 16.48
N TRP A 334 25.09 8.09 15.44
CA TRP A 334 25.71 6.78 15.31
C TRP A 334 26.70 6.48 16.46
N HIS A 335 27.65 7.36 16.71
CA HIS A 335 28.63 7.17 17.76
C HIS A 335 28.08 7.25 19.21
N ARG A 336 26.84 7.69 19.34
CA ARG A 336 26.11 7.71 20.62
C ARG A 336 25.08 6.60 20.73
N ASP A 337 25.01 5.71 19.76
CA ASP A 337 24.00 4.63 19.69
C ASP A 337 22.56 5.16 19.86
N LEU A 338 22.27 6.36 19.28
CA LEU A 338 20.94 6.93 19.36
C LEU A 338 20.01 6.22 18.38
N LEU A 339 18.80 5.89 18.83
CA LEU A 339 17.73 5.51 17.92
C LEU A 339 17.14 6.76 17.26
N ILE A 340 16.72 6.60 16.02
CA ILE A 340 16.18 7.69 15.21
C ILE A 340 14.66 7.55 15.10
N TYR A 341 13.95 8.60 15.45
CA TYR A 341 12.50 8.71 15.24
C TYR A 341 12.19 8.96 13.77
N ARG A 342 11.53 8.02 13.10
CA ARG A 342 11.32 8.06 11.63
C ARG A 342 9.86 8.15 11.20
N SER A 343 8.93 7.67 11.99
CA SER A 343 7.53 7.57 11.60
C SER A 343 6.64 8.35 12.54
N ARG A 344 5.59 8.93 11.97
CA ARG A 344 4.70 9.84 12.70
C ARG A 344 3.91 9.12 13.79
N LEU A 345 3.91 9.67 14.99
CA LEU A 345 2.98 9.39 16.08
C LEU A 345 1.93 10.51 16.20
N ASP A 346 0.93 10.31 17.03
CA ASP A 346 0.01 11.38 17.40
C ASP A 346 0.70 12.45 18.25
N ALA A 347 0.28 13.71 18.10
CA ALA A 347 0.91 14.84 18.79
C ALA A 347 0.85 14.77 20.33
N GLY A 348 -0.05 13.96 20.88
CA GLY A 348 -0.13 13.73 22.33
C GLY A 348 0.65 12.52 22.83
N HIS A 349 1.46 11.87 21.99
CA HIS A 349 2.20 10.68 22.40
C HIS A 349 3.34 11.03 23.35
N TRP A 350 3.46 10.29 24.47
CA TRP A 350 4.46 10.53 25.54
C TRP A 350 5.91 10.62 25.04
N LEU A 351 6.26 9.91 23.94
CA LEU A 351 7.62 9.93 23.39
C LEU A 351 8.07 11.32 22.96
N LEU A 352 7.16 12.13 22.40
CA LEU A 352 7.53 13.40 21.76
C LEU A 352 8.13 14.40 22.77
N ASP A 353 7.74 14.31 24.03
CA ASP A 353 8.31 15.12 25.11
C ASP A 353 9.72 14.68 25.55
N HIS A 354 10.21 13.54 25.03
CA HIS A 354 11.48 12.93 25.40
C HIS A 354 12.45 12.76 24.22
N LEU A 355 12.08 13.24 23.03
CA LEU A 355 12.96 13.23 21.87
C LEU A 355 14.11 14.22 22.07
N VAL A 356 15.31 13.80 21.68
CA VAL A 356 16.45 14.71 21.58
C VAL A 356 16.44 15.34 20.18
N ASP A 357 16.00 16.60 20.10
CA ASP A 357 16.05 17.35 18.83
C ASP A 357 17.50 17.75 18.53
N LEU A 358 18.14 17.01 17.63
CA LEU A 358 19.52 17.30 17.18
C LEU A 358 19.55 18.40 16.11
N ASN A 359 18.44 18.69 15.42
CA ASN A 359 18.40 19.71 14.37
C ASN A 359 18.49 21.12 14.94
N ALA A 360 17.84 21.36 16.08
CA ALA A 360 17.84 22.67 16.74
C ALA A 360 19.17 23.03 17.43
N GLN A 361 20.10 22.06 17.58
CA GLN A 361 21.34 22.28 18.32
C GLN A 361 22.50 22.61 17.38
N ALA A 362 23.37 23.55 17.81
CA ALA A 362 24.58 23.88 17.08
C ALA A 362 25.61 22.75 17.12
N VAL A 363 26.20 22.48 15.98
CA VAL A 363 27.33 21.55 15.84
C VAL A 363 28.64 22.30 16.06
N ARG A 364 29.56 21.68 16.77
CA ARG A 364 30.92 22.19 16.94
C ARG A 364 31.92 21.06 16.73
N ILE A 365 32.91 21.31 15.86
CA ILE A 365 34.00 20.38 15.55
C ILE A 365 35.28 20.95 16.08
N GLU A 366 36.00 20.20 16.94
CA GLU A 366 37.31 20.57 17.51
C GLU A 366 38.34 19.51 17.12
N ILE A 367 39.42 19.94 16.49
CA ILE A 367 40.52 19.08 16.08
C ILE A 367 41.41 18.70 17.26
N ILE A 368 41.84 17.44 17.30
CA ILE A 368 42.73 16.89 18.34
C ILE A 368 43.97 16.31 17.66
N GLY A 369 45.16 16.63 18.21
CA GLY A 369 46.44 16.12 17.71
C GLY A 369 47.08 16.95 16.60
N GLU A 370 48.07 16.36 15.95
CA GLU A 370 48.77 16.97 14.81
C GLU A 370 47.85 17.06 13.59
N THR A 371 47.98 18.14 12.83
CA THR A 371 47.15 18.39 11.65
C THR A 371 47.96 18.88 10.49
N HIS A 372 47.50 18.51 9.30
CA HIS A 372 47.89 19.21 8.05
C HIS A 372 46.66 19.43 7.16
N ARG A 373 46.75 20.40 6.28
CA ARG A 373 45.67 20.75 5.36
C ARG A 373 46.10 20.46 3.91
N ALA A 374 45.11 20.02 3.13
CA ALA A 374 45.27 19.82 1.69
C ALA A 374 43.95 20.16 1.02
N SER A 375 43.95 20.34 -0.30
CA SER A 375 42.73 20.54 -1.07
C SER A 375 42.41 19.27 -1.83
N PHE A 376 41.21 18.74 -1.64
CA PHE A 376 40.67 17.62 -2.43
C PHE A 376 39.98 18.16 -3.65
N GLN A 377 40.22 17.52 -4.80
CA GLN A 377 39.59 17.85 -6.06
C GLN A 377 39.15 16.58 -6.78
N GLY A 378 37.87 16.32 -6.76
CA GLY A 378 37.18 15.29 -7.54
C GLY A 378 36.55 15.86 -8.81
N GLN A 379 35.63 15.15 -9.42
CA GLN A 379 34.86 15.60 -10.57
C GLN A 379 33.71 16.53 -10.18
N TRP A 380 32.98 16.18 -9.16
CA TRP A 380 31.83 16.95 -8.63
C TRP A 380 32.06 17.49 -7.22
N VAL A 381 33.04 16.98 -6.53
CA VAL A 381 33.34 17.41 -5.14
C VAL A 381 34.69 18.12 -5.08
N GLU A 382 34.68 19.35 -4.60
CA GLU A 382 35.86 20.09 -4.21
C GLU A 382 35.76 20.50 -2.76
N ALA A 383 36.79 20.25 -1.95
CA ALA A 383 36.76 20.55 -0.53
C ALA A 383 38.14 20.80 0.06
N GLU A 384 38.24 21.73 1.03
CA GLU A 384 39.38 21.82 1.92
C GLU A 384 39.37 20.63 2.86
N ALA A 385 40.50 19.93 2.95
CA ALA A 385 40.64 18.74 3.78
C ALA A 385 41.57 19.01 4.97
N VAL A 386 41.17 18.58 6.14
CA VAL A 386 41.94 18.60 7.37
C VAL A 386 42.23 17.18 7.80
N PHE A 387 43.48 16.76 7.66
CA PHE A 387 43.97 15.51 8.24
C PHE A 387 44.30 15.72 9.73
N CYS A 388 43.76 14.91 10.61
CA CYS A 388 43.96 14.98 12.03
C CYS A 388 44.05 13.59 12.68
N GLU A 389 44.56 13.50 13.88
CA GLU A 389 44.60 12.25 14.63
C GLU A 389 43.17 11.83 15.07
N GLN A 390 42.40 12.81 15.53
CA GLN A 390 41.04 12.68 16.04
C GLN A 390 40.34 14.04 15.89
N TYR A 391 39.00 14.04 15.91
CA TYR A 391 38.25 15.27 16.15
C TYR A 391 37.12 15.02 17.12
N ARG A 392 36.77 16.06 17.90
CA ARG A 392 35.64 16.03 18.83
C ARG A 392 34.45 16.71 18.17
N LEU A 393 33.36 15.99 18.16
CA LEU A 393 32.05 16.48 17.68
C LEU A 393 31.19 16.74 18.90
N THR A 394 30.74 17.98 19.08
CA THR A 394 29.89 18.42 20.20
C THR A 394 28.58 18.93 19.68
N ILE A 395 27.48 18.42 20.23
CA ILE A 395 26.10 18.88 19.94
C ILE A 395 25.42 19.12 21.28
N GLY A 396 25.00 20.37 21.55
CA GLY A 396 24.52 20.77 22.85
C GLY A 396 25.58 20.56 23.93
N ASP A 397 25.24 19.86 25.03
CA ASP A 397 26.14 19.55 26.14
C ASP A 397 26.87 18.20 25.99
N ALA A 398 26.57 17.45 24.93
CA ALA A 398 27.14 16.13 24.71
C ALA A 398 28.21 16.15 23.63
N CYS A 399 29.24 15.30 23.78
CA CYS A 399 30.29 15.17 22.78
C CYS A 399 30.67 13.71 22.51
N VAL A 400 31.26 13.48 21.33
CA VAL A 400 31.93 12.24 20.94
C VAL A 400 33.29 12.56 20.37
N VAL A 401 34.26 11.65 20.51
CA VAL A 401 35.56 11.74 19.85
C VAL A 401 35.60 10.72 18.71
N ILE A 402 35.88 11.20 17.52
CA ILE A 402 35.93 10.40 16.29
C ILE A 402 37.40 10.06 16.02
N GLU A 403 37.70 8.76 15.96
CA GLU A 403 39.06 8.22 15.82
C GLU A 403 39.29 7.48 14.50
N ASN A 404 38.19 7.24 13.72
CA ASN A 404 38.23 6.32 12.59
C ASN A 404 37.32 6.68 11.44
N ASP A 405 36.63 7.83 11.44
CA ASP A 405 35.70 8.19 10.38
C ASP A 405 36.03 9.55 9.76
N ALA A 406 35.75 9.70 8.47
CA ALA A 406 35.79 10.96 7.77
C ALA A 406 34.42 11.65 7.75
N LEU A 407 34.41 12.98 7.79
CA LEU A 407 33.22 13.81 7.81
C LEU A 407 33.35 14.98 6.86
N TYR A 408 32.32 15.24 6.08
CA TYR A 408 32.13 16.50 5.36
C TYR A 408 31.17 17.38 6.14
N ASP A 409 31.60 18.58 6.51
CA ASP A 409 30.80 19.49 7.32
C ASP A 409 30.03 20.53 6.49
N GLU A 410 29.18 21.29 7.15
CA GLU A 410 28.35 22.33 6.55
C GLU A 410 29.13 23.51 5.95
N ASP A 411 30.36 23.72 6.41
CA ASP A 411 31.27 24.77 5.88
C ASP A 411 32.06 24.30 4.66
N GLY A 412 31.84 23.06 4.20
CA GLY A 412 32.51 22.47 3.05
C GLY A 412 33.92 21.94 3.35
N CYS A 413 34.22 21.64 4.60
CA CYS A 413 35.49 21.08 5.02
C CYS A 413 35.39 19.56 5.24
N LEU A 414 36.39 18.83 4.71
CA LEU A 414 36.57 17.40 4.97
C LEU A 414 37.49 17.20 6.18
N PHE A 415 36.95 16.65 7.27
CA PHE A 415 37.75 16.16 8.39
C PHE A 415 38.10 14.71 8.14
N ILE A 416 39.38 14.38 8.09
CA ILE A 416 39.89 13.06 7.72
C ILE A 416 40.76 12.51 8.86
N VAL A 417 40.33 11.40 9.44
CA VAL A 417 41.17 10.57 10.31
C VAL A 417 41.81 9.50 9.42
N PRO A 418 43.14 9.44 9.28
CA PRO A 418 43.78 8.55 8.29
C PRO A 418 43.54 7.05 8.49
N LYS A 419 43.06 6.64 9.67
CA LYS A 419 42.64 5.27 9.96
C LYS A 419 41.19 4.99 9.61
N GLY A 420 40.46 6.03 9.23
CA GLY A 420 39.02 6.01 9.03
C GLY A 420 38.60 5.58 7.64
N ASP A 421 37.54 6.21 7.15
CA ASP A 421 36.89 5.85 5.90
C ASP A 421 37.78 6.06 4.65
N ALA A 422 38.58 5.03 4.35
CA ALA A 422 39.36 4.99 3.12
C ALA A 422 38.52 4.48 1.92
N SER A 423 37.27 4.13 2.12
CA SER A 423 36.37 3.69 1.03
C SER A 423 36.04 4.82 0.07
N GLY A 424 36.07 6.04 0.55
CA GLY A 424 35.73 7.23 -0.20
C GLY A 424 34.23 7.59 -0.17
N ALA A 425 33.41 6.80 0.49
CA ALA A 425 31.96 7.03 0.56
C ALA A 425 31.58 8.39 1.17
N VAL A 426 32.49 9.03 1.95
CA VAL A 426 32.32 10.37 2.51
C VAL A 426 32.04 11.45 1.43
N VAL A 427 32.47 11.27 0.18
CA VAL A 427 32.16 12.22 -0.90
C VAL A 427 30.66 12.30 -1.19
N GLY A 428 29.89 11.24 -0.87
CA GLY A 428 28.43 11.24 -0.92
C GLY A 428 27.77 12.21 0.08
N GLN A 429 28.48 12.67 1.09
CA GLN A 429 28.01 13.73 1.98
C GLN A 429 28.09 15.11 1.33
N ALA A 430 28.99 15.30 0.37
CA ALA A 430 29.22 16.57 -0.33
C ALA A 430 28.40 16.72 -1.61
N SER A 431 27.93 15.63 -2.21
CA SER A 431 27.16 15.66 -3.45
C SER A 431 26.13 14.51 -3.49
N SER A 432 24.93 14.83 -3.94
CA SER A 432 23.90 13.81 -4.20
C SER A 432 24.16 12.99 -5.46
N TYR A 433 25.10 13.43 -6.30
CA TYR A 433 25.41 12.85 -7.61
C TYR A 433 24.22 12.76 -8.58
N HIS A 434 23.22 13.61 -8.42
CA HIS A 434 22.14 13.79 -9.39
C HIS A 434 22.48 14.93 -10.35
N ASP A 435 22.21 14.72 -11.63
CA ASP A 435 22.38 15.74 -12.66
C ASP A 435 21.17 16.70 -12.70
N GLU A 436 21.18 17.66 -13.66
CA GLU A 436 20.09 18.61 -13.85
C GLU A 436 18.74 17.98 -14.24
N TRP A 437 18.73 16.69 -14.58
CA TRP A 437 17.55 15.90 -14.95
C TRP A 437 17.11 14.94 -13.84
N ASP A 438 17.65 15.13 -12.63
CA ASP A 438 17.41 14.26 -11.47
C ASP A 438 17.85 12.80 -11.70
N SER A 439 18.82 12.59 -12.58
CA SER A 439 19.41 11.28 -12.86
C SER A 439 20.66 11.06 -12.03
N PHE A 440 20.71 9.97 -11.26
CA PHE A 440 21.87 9.59 -10.47
C PHE A 440 23.04 9.14 -11.36
N ASN A 441 24.22 9.71 -11.12
CA ASN A 441 25.43 9.46 -11.90
C ASN A 441 26.46 8.62 -11.14
N GLU A 442 26.24 7.29 -11.13
CA GLU A 442 27.06 6.33 -10.44
C GLU A 442 28.54 6.39 -10.87
N SER A 443 28.81 6.59 -12.17
CA SER A 443 30.19 6.60 -12.67
C SER A 443 31.00 7.79 -12.18
N ILE A 444 30.37 8.94 -11.94
CA ILE A 444 31.05 10.12 -11.37
C ILE A 444 31.27 9.93 -9.88
N LYS A 445 30.27 9.36 -9.18
CA LYS A 445 30.41 9.01 -7.76
C LYS A 445 31.59 8.06 -7.54
N GLU A 446 31.65 6.94 -8.29
CA GLU A 446 32.76 5.99 -8.23
C GLU A 446 34.14 6.64 -8.55
N ALA A 447 34.15 7.57 -9.50
CA ALA A 447 35.38 8.30 -9.84
C ALA A 447 35.84 9.20 -8.69
N ASP A 448 34.91 9.90 -8.03
CA ASP A 448 35.22 10.76 -6.88
C ASP A 448 35.62 9.95 -5.65
N GLU A 449 34.97 8.82 -5.39
CA GLU A 449 35.37 7.88 -4.32
C GLU A 449 36.78 7.35 -4.55
N TRP A 450 37.12 6.96 -5.77
CA TRP A 450 38.45 6.51 -6.11
C TRP A 450 39.49 7.65 -6.00
N ALA A 451 39.15 8.85 -6.46
CA ALA A 451 40.00 10.02 -6.32
C ALA A 451 40.27 10.36 -4.85
N PHE A 452 39.24 10.28 -3.99
CA PHE A 452 39.36 10.50 -2.56
C PHE A 452 40.27 9.47 -1.90
N GLN A 453 40.12 8.18 -2.18
CA GLN A 453 40.99 7.13 -1.66
C GLN A 453 42.46 7.40 -2.01
N ASN A 454 42.74 7.76 -3.26
CA ASN A 454 44.09 8.11 -3.70
C ASN A 454 44.62 9.39 -3.03
N PHE A 455 43.75 10.38 -2.83
CA PHE A 455 44.09 11.60 -2.09
C PHE A 455 44.47 11.32 -0.63
N VAL A 456 43.72 10.48 0.07
CA VAL A 456 44.05 10.06 1.44
C VAL A 456 45.38 9.35 1.47
N ILE A 457 45.62 8.36 0.58
CA ILE A 457 46.89 7.62 0.51
C ILE A 457 48.08 8.55 0.22
N ALA A 458 47.91 9.48 -0.69
CA ALA A 458 48.97 10.44 -1.05
C ALA A 458 49.39 11.33 0.12
N ASN A 459 48.41 11.75 0.94
CA ASN A 459 48.66 12.66 2.05
C ASN A 459 49.07 11.96 3.37
N THR A 460 48.88 10.62 3.46
CA THR A 460 49.15 9.86 4.68
C THR A 460 50.31 8.86 4.55
N SER A 461 50.77 8.59 3.30
CA SER A 461 51.81 7.60 3.05
C SER A 461 53.18 8.14 3.52
N VAL A 462 53.85 7.37 4.35
CA VAL A 462 55.23 7.64 4.82
C VAL A 462 56.27 7.27 3.74
N ASP A 463 55.90 6.46 2.79
CA ASP A 463 56.76 6.02 1.67
C ASP A 463 56.26 6.65 0.32
N PRO A 464 56.97 7.67 -0.18
CA PRO A 464 56.58 8.31 -1.45
C PRO A 464 56.51 7.37 -2.65
N ALA A 465 57.29 6.27 -2.64
CA ALA A 465 57.26 5.32 -3.77
C ALA A 465 55.95 4.47 -3.74
N GLN A 466 55.48 4.08 -2.53
CA GLN A 466 54.18 3.41 -2.40
C GLN A 466 53.02 4.37 -2.72
N ALA A 467 53.10 5.62 -2.29
CA ALA A 467 52.11 6.64 -2.65
C ALA A 467 52.02 6.79 -4.17
N LEU A 468 53.14 6.95 -4.83
CA LEU A 468 53.18 7.09 -6.28
C LEU A 468 52.62 5.84 -7.00
N GLN A 469 52.97 4.64 -6.53
CA GLN A 469 52.47 3.38 -7.10
C GLN A 469 50.93 3.29 -7.05
N ARG A 470 50.29 3.78 -5.99
CA ARG A 470 48.84 3.79 -5.82
C ARG A 470 48.14 4.84 -6.67
N LEU A 471 48.83 6.00 -6.88
CA LEU A 471 48.28 7.10 -7.68
C LEU A 471 48.42 6.86 -9.19
N LEU A 472 49.33 5.98 -9.64
CA LEU A 472 49.47 5.65 -11.05
C LEU A 472 48.29 4.78 -11.53
N PRO A 473 47.66 5.12 -12.68
CA PRO A 473 46.60 4.34 -13.27
C PRO A 473 47.12 2.95 -13.72
N SER A 474 46.21 2.01 -13.93
CA SER A 474 46.54 0.76 -14.60
C SER A 474 46.89 0.98 -16.07
N PHE A 475 47.97 0.40 -16.52
CA PHE A 475 48.46 0.52 -17.93
C PHE A 475 48.07 -0.72 -18.77
N ASN A 476 47.06 -1.49 -18.38
CA ASN A 476 46.65 -2.74 -19.05
C ASN A 476 46.30 -2.57 -20.51
N SER A 477 45.89 -1.38 -20.91
CA SER A 477 45.54 -1.00 -22.30
C SER A 477 46.75 -0.53 -23.15
N CYS A 478 47.96 -0.45 -22.55
CA CYS A 478 49.14 0.09 -23.21
C CYS A 478 50.27 -0.95 -23.30
N PRO A 479 50.21 -1.96 -24.19
CA PRO A 479 51.20 -3.02 -24.29
C PRO A 479 52.64 -2.53 -24.52
N ALA A 480 52.81 -1.36 -25.09
CA ALA A 480 54.11 -0.71 -25.33
C ALA A 480 54.88 -0.39 -24.03
N LEU A 481 54.17 -0.34 -22.90
CA LEU A 481 54.72 -0.04 -21.57
C LEU A 481 55.05 -1.34 -20.78
N PHE A 482 54.64 -2.50 -21.27
CA PHE A 482 54.79 -3.75 -20.54
C PHE A 482 56.27 -4.13 -20.40
N ALA A 483 56.67 -4.59 -19.22
CA ALA A 483 58.04 -4.96 -18.88
C ALA A 483 59.07 -3.82 -19.05
N LYS A 484 58.64 -2.56 -19.14
CA LYS A 484 59.51 -1.40 -19.17
C LYS A 484 59.77 -0.85 -17.78
N ARG A 485 60.87 -0.14 -17.61
CA ARG A 485 61.22 0.60 -16.39
C ARG A 485 61.32 2.07 -16.74
N PHE A 486 60.74 2.92 -15.87
CA PHE A 486 60.75 4.39 -16.04
C PHE A 486 61.23 5.07 -14.79
N GLN A 487 61.95 6.18 -14.95
CA GLN A 487 62.22 7.15 -13.92
C GLN A 487 61.30 8.35 -14.16
N LEU A 488 60.56 8.70 -13.09
CA LEU A 488 59.68 9.86 -13.07
C LEU A 488 60.30 10.95 -12.21
N GLU A 489 60.26 12.19 -12.68
CA GLU A 489 60.64 13.38 -11.93
C GLU A 489 59.40 14.26 -11.78
N LEU A 490 59.12 14.66 -10.55
CA LEU A 490 58.02 15.59 -10.22
C LEU A 490 58.62 16.97 -9.92
N ASN A 491 57.95 18.01 -10.39
CA ASN A 491 58.29 19.38 -10.04
C ASN A 491 57.76 19.75 -8.64
N GLU A 492 58.05 21.01 -8.20
CA GLU A 492 57.62 21.51 -6.88
C GLU A 492 56.10 21.55 -6.68
N SER A 493 55.33 21.55 -7.78
CA SER A 493 53.86 21.49 -7.75
C SER A 493 53.27 20.07 -7.92
N GLY A 494 54.16 19.04 -7.89
CA GLY A 494 53.74 17.65 -8.01
C GLY A 494 53.39 17.17 -9.42
N GLN A 495 53.60 18.00 -10.45
CA GLN A 495 53.39 17.63 -11.85
C GLN A 495 54.57 16.83 -12.37
N ILE A 496 54.31 15.90 -13.29
CA ILE A 496 55.39 15.12 -13.94
C ILE A 496 56.22 16.06 -14.80
N ALA A 497 57.46 16.33 -14.39
CA ALA A 497 58.42 17.18 -15.08
C ALA A 497 59.18 16.39 -16.16
N ALA A 498 59.51 15.12 -15.92
CA ALA A 498 60.20 14.28 -16.89
C ALA A 498 59.85 12.79 -16.70
N VAL A 499 59.86 12.05 -17.82
CA VAL A 499 59.75 10.58 -17.83
C VAL A 499 60.84 10.03 -18.70
N VAL A 500 61.73 9.20 -18.15
CA VAL A 500 62.85 8.59 -18.88
C VAL A 500 62.78 7.08 -18.80
N GLU A 501 62.81 6.40 -19.94
CA GLU A 501 62.95 4.91 -19.96
C GLU A 501 64.34 4.53 -19.50
N ILE A 502 64.40 3.67 -18.49
CA ILE A 502 65.67 3.08 -17.97
C ILE A 502 65.88 1.76 -18.66
N ARG A 503 67.03 1.62 -19.31
CA ARG A 503 67.45 0.34 -19.97
C ARG A 503 67.94 -0.69 -19.01
#